data_dc206cbb41b37c365068acf7776b4405
#
_entry.id   dc206cbb41b37c365068acf7776b4405
#
_cell.length_a   1.000
_cell.length_b   1.000
_cell.length_c   1.000
_cell.angle_alpha   90.00
_cell.angle_beta   90.00
_cell.angle_gamma   90.00
#
_symmetry.space_group_name_H-M   'P 1'
#
loop_
_entity.id
_entity.type
_entity.pdbx_description
1 polymer ?
#
loop_
_entity_poly.entity_id
_entity_poly.type
_entity_poly.pdbx_seq_one_letter_code
_entity_poly.pdbx_strand_id
1 'polypeptide(L)'
;MIRGAQQADWQDIMDIYAIARAFMKQAGNPTQWGEKNPDPAVIRRDMAQGNFYVLEREGRVQAVFSFLPGEDPTYGEIDGAWLSDGPYCTIHRVASRGEAHGLTGEIFHWCMDRCGHLRIDTHADNKPMQRAIEKFGFVYCGIIKAHDGTPRIAFEKIEQAKIKQP
;
A
#
# COMPACT_ATOMS: atom_id res chain seq x y z
N MET A 1 8.10 -11.24 9.73
CA MET A 1 9.19 -11.05 8.73
C MET A 1 8.60 -10.65 7.40
N ILE A 2 9.14 -9.61 6.75
CA ILE A 2 8.73 -9.19 5.40
C ILE A 2 9.76 -9.71 4.39
N ARG A 3 9.28 -10.35 3.33
CA ARG A 3 10.09 -10.89 2.24
C ARG A 3 9.39 -10.77 0.89
N GLY A 4 10.13 -10.87 -0.19
CA GLY A 4 9.55 -10.97 -1.53
C GLY A 4 8.61 -12.16 -1.64
N ALA A 5 7.50 -11.97 -2.34
CA ALA A 5 6.53 -13.03 -2.58
C ALA A 5 7.10 -14.07 -3.57
N GLN A 6 6.77 -15.33 -3.33
CA GLN A 6 7.15 -16.47 -4.16
C GLN A 6 5.91 -17.12 -4.77
N GLN A 7 6.10 -17.94 -5.80
CA GLN A 7 4.97 -18.65 -6.44
C GLN A 7 4.18 -19.52 -5.45
N ALA A 8 4.85 -20.08 -4.44
CA ALA A 8 4.21 -20.87 -3.39
C ALA A 8 3.23 -20.07 -2.53
N ASP A 9 3.39 -18.73 -2.46
CA ASP A 9 2.51 -17.85 -1.68
C ASP A 9 1.21 -17.51 -2.43
N TRP A 10 1.06 -17.91 -3.70
CA TRP A 10 -0.02 -17.43 -4.56
C TRP A 10 -1.41 -17.66 -3.98
N GLN A 11 -1.66 -18.86 -3.43
CA GLN A 11 -2.97 -19.16 -2.84
C GLN A 11 -3.25 -18.28 -1.63
N ASP A 12 -2.27 -18.10 -0.74
CA ASP A 12 -2.39 -17.21 0.41
C ASP A 12 -2.67 -15.76 -0.01
N ILE A 13 -2.00 -15.28 -1.05
CA ILE A 13 -2.20 -13.94 -1.61
C ILE A 13 -3.64 -13.77 -2.09
N MET A 14 -4.17 -14.72 -2.85
CA MET A 14 -5.54 -14.67 -3.36
C MET A 14 -6.57 -14.74 -2.23
N ASP A 15 -6.35 -15.59 -1.24
CA ASP A 15 -7.22 -15.71 -0.06
C ASP A 15 -7.25 -14.40 0.74
N ILE A 16 -6.09 -13.77 0.94
CA ILE A 16 -5.98 -12.48 1.65
C ILE A 16 -6.77 -11.39 0.93
N TYR A 17 -6.68 -11.31 -0.40
CA TYR A 17 -7.47 -10.32 -1.14
C TYR A 17 -8.97 -10.59 -1.10
N ALA A 18 -9.39 -11.85 -1.12
CA ALA A 18 -10.80 -12.21 -0.95
C ALA A 18 -11.33 -11.80 0.43
N ILE A 19 -10.55 -12.05 1.49
CA ILE A 19 -10.87 -11.63 2.86
C ILE A 19 -10.94 -10.10 2.94
N ALA A 20 -9.97 -9.40 2.38
CA ALA A 20 -9.91 -7.94 2.40
C ALA A 20 -11.08 -7.30 1.66
N ARG A 21 -11.49 -7.82 0.49
CA ARG A 21 -12.68 -7.33 -0.23
C ARG A 21 -13.96 -7.51 0.57
N ALA A 22 -14.14 -8.67 1.21
CA ALA A 22 -15.30 -8.92 2.08
C ALA A 22 -15.33 -7.95 3.27
N PHE A 23 -14.18 -7.71 3.90
CA PHE A 23 -14.04 -6.74 4.98
C PHE A 23 -14.36 -5.32 4.53
N MET A 24 -13.83 -4.87 3.40
CA MET A 24 -14.12 -3.55 2.82
C MET A 24 -15.61 -3.34 2.59
N LYS A 25 -16.28 -4.34 2.02
CA LYS A 25 -17.73 -4.29 1.77
C LYS A 25 -18.53 -4.12 3.06
N GLN A 26 -18.19 -4.87 4.12
CA GLN A 26 -18.85 -4.79 5.42
C GLN A 26 -18.55 -3.48 6.15
N ALA A 27 -17.35 -2.92 5.96
CA ALA A 27 -16.90 -1.70 6.62
C ALA A 27 -17.34 -0.39 5.91
N GLY A 28 -18.21 -0.47 4.90
CA GLY A 28 -18.73 0.69 4.17
C GLY A 28 -17.82 1.19 3.03
N ASN A 29 -16.91 0.36 2.53
CA ASN A 29 -16.03 0.65 1.40
C ASN A 29 -16.18 -0.40 0.28
N PRO A 30 -17.38 -0.51 -0.35
CA PRO A 30 -17.65 -1.57 -1.31
C PRO A 30 -17.03 -1.34 -2.69
N THR A 31 -16.60 -0.12 -3.00
CA THR A 31 -16.26 0.28 -4.38
C THR A 31 -14.77 0.44 -4.65
N GLN A 32 -13.91 0.56 -3.64
CA GLN A 32 -12.47 0.76 -3.85
C GLN A 32 -11.85 -0.38 -4.68
N TRP A 33 -12.11 -1.62 -4.30
CA TRP A 33 -11.67 -2.80 -5.06
C TRP A 33 -12.83 -3.55 -5.72
N GLY A 34 -14.06 -3.31 -5.29
CA GLY A 34 -15.22 -4.05 -5.75
C GLY A 34 -15.08 -5.54 -5.49
N GLU A 35 -15.42 -6.36 -6.47
CA GLU A 35 -15.34 -7.82 -6.39
C GLU A 35 -14.13 -8.43 -7.12
N LYS A 36 -13.43 -7.63 -7.94
CA LYS A 36 -12.41 -8.12 -8.88
C LYS A 36 -11.02 -7.58 -8.66
N ASN A 37 -10.88 -6.45 -7.97
CA ASN A 37 -9.58 -5.83 -7.76
C ASN A 37 -8.97 -6.25 -6.41
N PRO A 38 -7.64 -6.24 -6.27
CA PRO A 38 -6.69 -6.00 -7.37
C PRO A 38 -6.72 -7.16 -8.39
N ASP A 39 -6.52 -6.82 -9.66
CA ASP A 39 -6.45 -7.81 -10.74
C ASP A 39 -5.26 -8.77 -10.51
N PRO A 40 -5.48 -10.09 -10.54
CA PRO A 40 -4.41 -11.07 -10.39
C PRO A 40 -3.25 -10.88 -11.37
N ALA A 41 -3.51 -10.39 -12.58
CA ALA A 41 -2.46 -10.11 -13.56
C ALA A 41 -1.51 -8.99 -13.10
N VAL A 42 -2.04 -7.98 -12.42
CA VAL A 42 -1.24 -6.88 -11.85
C VAL A 42 -0.35 -7.40 -10.73
N ILE A 43 -0.87 -8.26 -9.87
CA ILE A 43 -0.11 -8.87 -8.78
C ILE A 43 1.02 -9.74 -9.34
N ARG A 44 0.74 -10.57 -10.36
CA ARG A 44 1.76 -11.40 -11.02
C ARG A 44 2.87 -10.55 -11.66
N ARG A 45 2.52 -9.43 -12.29
CA ARG A 45 3.49 -8.47 -12.82
C ARG A 45 4.36 -7.90 -11.72
N ASP A 46 3.78 -7.45 -10.63
CA ASP A 46 4.53 -6.89 -9.49
C ASP A 46 5.45 -7.95 -8.86
N MET A 47 5.00 -9.21 -8.75
CA MET A 47 5.84 -10.33 -8.30
C MET A 47 7.03 -10.57 -9.24
N ALA A 48 6.78 -10.60 -10.55
CA ALA A 48 7.82 -10.82 -11.57
C ALA A 48 8.88 -9.71 -11.57
N GLN A 49 8.49 -8.49 -11.23
CA GLN A 49 9.37 -7.34 -11.11
C GLN A 49 10.08 -7.24 -9.74
N GLY A 50 9.80 -8.14 -8.81
CA GLY A 50 10.35 -8.10 -7.46
C GLY A 50 9.76 -7.01 -6.56
N ASN A 51 8.56 -6.51 -6.89
CA ASN A 51 7.90 -5.39 -6.23
C ASN A 51 6.71 -5.82 -5.35
N PHE A 52 6.49 -7.11 -5.18
CA PHE A 52 5.40 -7.63 -4.35
C PHE A 52 5.94 -8.42 -3.16
N TYR A 53 5.42 -8.12 -1.97
CA TYR A 53 5.94 -8.59 -0.70
C TYR A 53 4.85 -9.24 0.15
N VAL A 54 5.27 -10.17 0.98
CA VAL A 54 4.45 -10.79 2.01
C VAL A 54 5.02 -10.51 3.40
N LEU A 55 4.14 -10.30 4.37
CA LEU A 55 4.48 -10.26 5.78
C LEU A 55 4.06 -11.59 6.39
N GLU A 56 5.04 -12.33 6.88
CA GLU A 56 4.86 -13.64 7.47
C GLU A 56 5.05 -13.59 8.99
N ARG A 57 4.17 -14.27 9.72
CA ARG A 57 4.30 -14.54 11.15
C ARG A 57 4.00 -16.01 11.42
N GLU A 58 4.85 -16.64 12.21
CA GLU A 58 4.70 -18.04 12.60
C GLU A 58 4.50 -19.01 11.41
N GLY A 59 5.25 -18.76 10.32
CA GLY A 59 5.19 -19.58 9.11
C GLY A 59 3.93 -19.38 8.25
N ARG A 60 3.11 -18.35 8.53
CA ARG A 60 1.90 -18.06 7.78
C ARG A 60 1.92 -16.62 7.24
N VAL A 61 1.54 -16.46 5.97
CA VAL A 61 1.37 -15.14 5.36
C VAL A 61 0.16 -14.44 5.97
N GLN A 62 0.39 -13.29 6.61
CA GLN A 62 -0.62 -12.50 7.31
C GLN A 62 -1.03 -11.25 6.54
N ALA A 63 -0.12 -10.67 5.77
CA ALA A 63 -0.39 -9.47 4.98
C ALA A 63 0.42 -9.46 3.70
N VAL A 64 -0.04 -8.70 2.72
CA VAL A 64 0.58 -8.54 1.41
C VAL A 64 0.54 -7.08 0.97
N PHE A 65 1.48 -6.68 0.14
CA PHE A 65 1.53 -5.34 -0.44
C PHE A 65 2.45 -5.25 -1.65
N SER A 66 2.21 -4.25 -2.50
CA SER A 66 3.16 -3.84 -3.53
C SER A 66 3.99 -2.66 -3.02
N PHE A 67 5.29 -2.69 -3.28
CA PHE A 67 6.22 -1.61 -3.01
C PHE A 67 6.97 -1.26 -4.28
N LEU A 68 6.64 -0.11 -4.87
CA LEU A 68 6.97 0.24 -6.24
C LEU A 68 7.91 1.44 -6.27
N PRO A 69 9.16 1.27 -6.70
CA PRO A 69 10.07 2.40 -6.92
C PRO A 69 9.70 3.13 -8.21
N GLY A 70 10.03 4.43 -8.27
CA GLY A 70 9.82 5.26 -9.45
C GLY A 70 8.48 5.96 -9.47
N GLU A 71 8.25 6.71 -10.55
CA GLU A 71 7.05 7.52 -10.71
C GLU A 71 5.81 6.65 -10.93
N ASP A 72 4.73 6.98 -10.24
CA ASP A 72 3.41 6.40 -10.48
C ASP A 72 2.65 7.31 -11.46
N PRO A 73 2.19 6.80 -12.61
CA PRO A 73 1.46 7.61 -13.60
C PRO A 73 0.20 8.29 -13.03
N THR A 74 -0.45 7.68 -12.03
CA THR A 74 -1.66 8.26 -11.41
C THR A 74 -1.35 9.43 -10.47
N TYR A 75 -0.08 9.66 -10.13
CA TYR A 75 0.37 10.74 -9.25
C TYR A 75 0.90 11.96 -9.99
N GLY A 76 0.92 11.93 -11.33
CA GLY A 76 1.35 13.06 -12.16
C GLY A 76 0.43 14.27 -12.08
N GLU A 77 -0.87 14.05 -11.88
CA GLU A 77 -1.88 15.09 -11.65
C GLU A 77 -2.49 14.94 -10.25
N ILE A 78 -2.50 16.03 -9.49
CA ILE A 78 -3.09 16.07 -8.16
C ILE A 78 -3.88 17.36 -7.97
N ASP A 79 -5.08 17.25 -7.45
CA ASP A 79 -5.82 18.39 -6.92
C ASP A 79 -5.33 18.64 -5.49
N GLY A 80 -4.36 19.51 -5.38
CA GLY A 80 -3.54 19.75 -4.19
C GLY A 80 -2.07 19.89 -4.57
N ALA A 81 -1.17 19.49 -3.69
CA ALA A 81 0.26 19.56 -3.96
C ALA A 81 1.03 18.47 -3.17
N TRP A 82 1.96 17.82 -3.87
CA TRP A 82 2.97 16.98 -3.22
C TRP A 82 3.96 17.83 -2.42
N LEU A 83 4.55 17.24 -1.39
CA LEU A 83 5.54 17.91 -0.52
C LEU A 83 6.88 18.10 -1.23
N SER A 84 7.22 17.23 -2.15
CA SER A 84 8.51 17.24 -2.86
C SER A 84 8.38 16.62 -4.26
N ASP A 85 9.17 17.12 -5.20
CA ASP A 85 9.34 16.57 -6.54
C ASP A 85 10.47 15.51 -6.62
N GLY A 86 11.09 15.19 -5.48
CA GLY A 86 12.15 14.18 -5.42
C GLY A 86 11.67 12.75 -5.67
N PRO A 87 12.61 11.82 -5.89
CA PRO A 87 12.28 10.42 -6.12
C PRO A 87 11.55 9.82 -4.91
N TYR A 88 10.56 8.99 -5.17
CA TYR A 88 9.73 8.35 -4.15
C TYR A 88 9.44 6.89 -4.50
N CYS A 89 8.97 6.16 -3.50
CA CYS A 89 8.36 4.85 -3.70
C CYS A 89 6.89 4.89 -3.31
N THR A 90 6.09 4.06 -3.98
CA THR A 90 4.65 3.97 -3.73
C THR A 90 4.30 2.65 -3.05
N ILE A 91 3.43 2.73 -2.05
CA ILE A 91 2.83 1.55 -1.41
C ILE A 91 1.43 1.37 -1.97
N HIS A 92 1.18 0.21 -2.57
CA HIS A 92 -0.11 -0.13 -3.14
C HIS A 92 -0.61 -1.50 -2.68
N ARG A 93 -1.90 -1.72 -2.78
CA ARG A 93 -2.55 -3.03 -2.63
C ARG A 93 -2.28 -3.70 -1.30
N VAL A 94 -2.23 -2.92 -0.22
CA VAL A 94 -2.07 -3.44 1.13
C VAL A 94 -3.32 -4.22 1.54
N ALA A 95 -3.13 -5.45 1.96
CA ALA A 95 -4.20 -6.30 2.47
C ALA A 95 -3.70 -7.22 3.58
N SER A 96 -4.59 -7.60 4.49
CA SER A 96 -4.29 -8.54 5.56
C SER A 96 -5.43 -9.52 5.79
N ARG A 97 -5.13 -10.62 6.51
CA ARG A 97 -6.15 -11.58 6.97
C ARG A 97 -7.06 -11.00 8.05
N GLY A 98 -6.66 -9.90 8.69
CA GLY A 98 -7.40 -9.34 9.83
C GLY A 98 -7.24 -10.11 11.14
N GLU A 99 -6.34 -11.08 11.19
CA GLU A 99 -6.11 -11.94 12.37
C GLU A 99 -5.10 -11.33 13.35
N ALA A 100 -4.26 -10.41 12.91
CA ALA A 100 -3.22 -9.79 13.70
C ALA A 100 -3.26 -8.26 13.61
N HIS A 101 -2.81 -7.60 14.68
CA HIS A 101 -2.75 -6.14 14.75
C HIS A 101 -1.38 -5.59 14.39
N GLY A 102 -1.34 -4.32 13.99
CA GLY A 102 -0.09 -3.59 13.75
C GLY A 102 0.62 -3.92 12.46
N LEU A 103 0.05 -4.77 11.59
CA LEU A 103 0.68 -5.21 10.35
C LEU A 103 0.93 -4.05 9.36
N THR A 104 -0.03 -3.14 9.22
CA THR A 104 0.11 -1.98 8.33
C THR A 104 1.23 -1.05 8.79
N GLY A 105 1.33 -0.79 10.08
CA GLY A 105 2.43 -0.01 10.66
C GLY A 105 3.80 -0.66 10.42
N GLU A 106 3.90 -1.97 10.57
CA GLU A 106 5.12 -2.73 10.28
C GLU A 106 5.52 -2.62 8.80
N ILE A 107 4.55 -2.72 7.89
CA ILE A 107 4.77 -2.51 6.45
C ILE A 107 5.29 -1.10 6.18
N PHE A 108 4.68 -0.08 6.74
CA PHE A 108 5.09 1.31 6.55
C PHE A 108 6.50 1.58 7.06
N HIS A 109 6.87 1.07 8.23
CA HIS A 109 8.23 1.15 8.75
C HIS A 109 9.24 0.47 7.81
N TRP A 110 8.93 -0.74 7.38
CA TRP A 110 9.80 -1.49 6.47
C TRP A 110 10.02 -0.75 5.13
N CYS A 111 8.97 -0.13 4.58
CA CYS A 111 9.06 0.66 3.36
C CYS A 111 9.85 1.96 3.57
N MET A 112 9.62 2.65 4.69
CA MET A 112 10.32 3.90 5.02
C MET A 112 11.81 3.69 5.22
N ASP A 113 12.22 2.61 5.87
CA ASP A 113 13.63 2.27 6.06
C ASP A 113 14.37 2.05 4.72
N ARG A 114 13.65 1.72 3.65
CA ARG A 114 14.21 1.43 2.31
C ARG A 114 14.21 2.60 1.35
N CYS A 115 13.25 3.48 1.46
CA CYS A 115 13.08 4.56 0.50
C CYS A 115 13.22 5.96 1.11
N GLY A 116 12.79 6.18 2.33
CA GLY A 116 12.83 7.49 2.99
C GLY A 116 11.83 8.52 2.45
N HIS A 117 11.20 8.27 1.30
CA HIS A 117 10.19 9.11 0.68
C HIS A 117 9.08 8.24 0.10
N LEU A 118 7.92 8.27 0.72
CA LEU A 118 6.79 7.41 0.40
C LEU A 118 5.56 8.21 -0.01
N ARG A 119 4.85 7.70 -1.01
CA ARG A 119 3.50 8.13 -1.38
C ARG A 119 2.52 6.95 -1.27
N ILE A 120 1.29 7.27 -0.91
CA ILE A 120 0.21 6.30 -0.77
C ILE A 120 -1.12 6.99 -1.05
N ASP A 121 -2.08 6.26 -1.57
CA ASP A 121 -3.46 6.73 -1.72
C ASP A 121 -4.45 5.69 -1.19
N THR A 122 -5.64 6.15 -0.86
CA THR A 122 -6.75 5.28 -0.46
C THR A 122 -8.09 5.90 -0.80
N HIS A 123 -9.14 5.10 -0.78
CA HIS A 123 -10.51 5.56 -1.00
C HIS A 123 -11.03 6.38 0.20
N ALA A 124 -11.88 7.37 -0.07
CA ALA A 124 -12.52 8.20 0.97
C ALA A 124 -13.32 7.37 1.99
N ASP A 125 -13.85 6.23 1.59
CA ASP A 125 -14.62 5.32 2.44
C ASP A 125 -13.74 4.34 3.25
N ASN A 126 -12.45 4.26 2.94
CA ASN A 126 -11.51 3.37 3.64
C ASN A 126 -10.99 4.03 4.93
N LYS A 127 -11.84 4.14 5.93
CA LYS A 127 -11.50 4.79 7.20
C LYS A 127 -10.39 4.07 7.99
N PRO A 128 -10.35 2.72 8.05
CA PRO A 128 -9.25 2.03 8.72
C PRO A 128 -7.88 2.35 8.12
N MET A 129 -7.76 2.38 6.79
CA MET A 129 -6.50 2.71 6.12
C MET A 129 -6.12 4.17 6.32
N GLN A 130 -7.07 5.10 6.23
CA GLN A 130 -6.81 6.52 6.53
C GLN A 130 -6.23 6.71 7.93
N ARG A 131 -6.82 6.06 8.94
CA ARG A 131 -6.30 6.12 10.32
C ARG A 131 -4.89 5.56 10.44
N ALA A 132 -4.59 4.46 9.77
CA ALA A 132 -3.24 3.87 9.77
C ALA A 132 -2.21 4.78 9.10
N ILE A 133 -2.57 5.40 7.98
CA ILE A 133 -1.74 6.35 7.23
C ILE A 133 -1.44 7.58 8.10
N GLU A 134 -2.47 8.19 8.68
CA GLU A 134 -2.32 9.37 9.53
C GLU A 134 -1.53 9.07 10.81
N LYS A 135 -1.80 7.94 11.45
CA LYS A 135 -1.08 7.50 12.65
C LYS A 135 0.42 7.30 12.40
N PHE A 136 0.79 6.83 11.23
CA PHE A 136 2.21 6.68 10.86
C PHE A 136 2.89 8.03 10.58
N GLY A 137 2.13 9.09 10.34
CA GLY A 137 2.62 10.44 10.11
C GLY A 137 2.71 10.86 8.65
N PHE A 138 1.99 10.19 7.76
CA PHE A 138 1.77 10.70 6.41
C PHE A 138 0.96 11.99 6.45
N VAL A 139 1.25 12.90 5.52
CA VAL A 139 0.58 14.19 5.36
C VAL A 139 -0.37 14.11 4.17
N TYR A 140 -1.60 14.56 4.36
CA TYR A 140 -2.56 14.72 3.27
C TYR A 140 -2.05 15.72 2.23
N CYS A 141 -2.07 15.35 0.97
CA CYS A 141 -1.57 16.18 -0.14
C CYS A 141 -2.65 16.63 -1.11
N GLY A 142 -3.72 15.87 -1.27
CA GLY A 142 -4.80 16.20 -2.19
C GLY A 142 -5.53 14.98 -2.73
N ILE A 143 -6.18 15.15 -3.87
CA ILE A 143 -6.96 14.13 -4.55
C ILE A 143 -6.28 13.77 -5.87
N ILE A 144 -6.07 12.48 -6.09
CA ILE A 144 -5.63 11.92 -7.37
C ILE A 144 -6.76 11.13 -8.01
N LYS A 145 -6.61 10.77 -9.27
CA LYS A 145 -7.49 9.84 -9.96
C LYS A 145 -6.79 8.49 -10.13
N ALA A 146 -7.45 7.43 -9.68
CA ALA A 146 -7.00 6.07 -9.95
C ALA A 146 -7.09 5.74 -11.45
N HIS A 147 -6.57 4.57 -11.88
CA HIS A 147 -6.61 4.15 -13.28
C HIS A 147 -8.01 4.10 -13.89
N ASP A 148 -9.03 3.85 -13.09
CA ASP A 148 -10.44 3.86 -13.50
C ASP A 148 -11.09 5.25 -13.48
N GLY A 149 -10.31 6.30 -13.20
CA GLY A 149 -10.76 7.69 -13.12
C GLY A 149 -11.47 8.07 -11.82
N THR A 150 -11.62 7.14 -10.87
CA THR A 150 -12.24 7.43 -9.58
C THR A 150 -11.28 8.15 -8.64
N PRO A 151 -11.81 9.06 -7.76
CA PRO A 151 -10.96 9.83 -6.88
C PRO A 151 -10.36 8.97 -5.74
N ARG A 152 -9.12 9.33 -5.35
CA ARG A 152 -8.43 8.78 -4.19
C ARG A 152 -7.81 9.91 -3.38
N ILE A 153 -7.78 9.73 -2.06
CA ILE A 153 -7.07 10.63 -1.14
C ILE A 153 -5.61 10.25 -1.13
N ALA A 154 -4.73 11.21 -1.43
CA ALA A 154 -3.30 11.01 -1.56
C ALA A 154 -2.52 11.61 -0.39
N PHE A 155 -1.51 10.88 0.04
CA PHE A 155 -0.66 11.20 1.20
C PHE A 155 0.81 10.99 0.86
N GLU A 156 1.66 11.71 1.56
CA GLU A 156 3.11 11.63 1.40
C GLU A 156 3.82 11.71 2.75
N LYS A 157 4.91 10.98 2.87
CA LYS A 157 5.80 11.08 4.03
C LYS A 157 7.25 11.07 3.56
N ILE A 158 8.04 12.02 4.08
CA ILE A 158 9.46 12.13 3.85
C ILE A 158 10.15 12.06 5.21
N GLU A 159 11.08 11.12 5.37
CA GLU A 159 12.04 11.15 6.46
C GLU A 159 13.32 11.81 5.99
N GLN A 160 13.73 12.84 6.70
CA GLN A 160 15.08 13.39 6.48
C GLN A 160 16.10 12.29 6.79
N ALA A 161 17.03 12.06 5.86
CA ALA A 161 18.13 11.14 6.09
C ALA A 161 18.77 11.48 7.45
N LYS A 162 18.79 10.52 8.38
CA LYS A 162 19.58 10.65 9.59
C LYS A 162 21.03 10.82 9.14
N ILE A 163 21.53 12.04 9.22
CA ILE A 163 22.95 12.30 9.01
C ILE A 163 23.65 11.47 10.09
N LYS A 164 24.29 10.38 9.69
CA LYS A 164 25.22 9.70 10.55
C LYS A 164 26.32 10.73 10.83
N GLN A 165 26.29 11.31 12.02
CA GLN A 165 27.42 12.11 12.48
C GLN A 165 28.65 11.16 12.51
N PRO A 166 29.80 11.62 12.03
CA PRO A 166 31.05 10.85 12.01
C PRO A 166 31.51 10.45 13.40
#